data_3b1e88c5f0bbbabfc2d75f52213b1919
#
_entry.id   3b1e88c5f0bbbabfc2d75f52213b1919
#
_cell.length_a   1.000
_cell.length_b   1.000
_cell.length_c   1.000
_cell.angle_alpha   90.00
_cell.angle_beta   90.00
_cell.angle_gamma   90.00
#
_symmetry.space_group_name_H-M   'P 1'
#
loop_
_entity.id
_entity.type
_entity.pdbx_description
1 polymer ?
#
loop_
_entity_poly.entity_id
_entity_poly.type
_entity_poly.pdbx_seq_one_letter_code
_entity_poly.pdbx_strand_id
1 'polypeptide(L)'
;MKKILLIVGLILFTSIQLSALEKIPELNRQIVEYVKTVIGKKVDRGECWDLAYQALERVNADWDKAFVYGDPVNPKKDEIFPGDIIQFENVVIKYKKGNAYYTETMEQHTAIVYNVKDKGVYEIAHQNTQFSGRKVGVSTLDINTVVDGKMYFYRPTQKLNSNE
;
A
#
# COMPACT_ATOMS: atom_id res chain seq x y z
N MET A 1 4.62 34.41 27.83
CA MET A 1 5.45 33.21 27.63
C MET A 1 4.64 31.98 27.14
N LYS A 2 3.43 31.65 27.64
CA LYS A 2 2.63 30.50 27.19
C LYS A 2 2.25 30.52 25.70
N LYS A 3 1.96 31.68 25.10
CA LYS A 3 1.58 31.79 23.65
C LYS A 3 2.73 31.51 22.70
N ILE A 4 3.97 31.85 23.06
CA ILE A 4 5.16 31.63 22.22
C ILE A 4 5.48 30.12 22.17
N LEU A 5 5.32 29.42 23.30
CA LEU A 5 5.56 27.97 23.37
C LEU A 5 4.59 27.17 22.46
N LEU A 6 3.33 27.63 22.37
CA LEU A 6 2.31 26.99 21.52
C LEU A 6 2.60 27.17 20.02
N ILE A 7 3.11 28.34 19.61
CA ILE A 7 3.46 28.62 18.21
C ILE A 7 4.69 27.80 17.79
N VAL A 8 5.71 27.71 18.64
CA VAL A 8 6.92 26.91 18.36
C VAL A 8 6.56 25.42 18.25
N GLY A 9 5.69 24.89 19.11
CA GLY A 9 5.22 23.51 19.03
C GLY A 9 4.46 23.22 17.73
N LEU A 10 3.63 24.14 17.26
CA LEU A 10 2.88 23.99 16.03
C LEU A 10 3.79 24.02 14.79
N ILE A 11 4.78 24.91 14.76
CA ILE A 11 5.76 25.01 13.65
C ILE A 11 6.64 23.75 13.58
N LEU A 12 7.08 23.21 14.70
CA LEU A 12 7.87 21.98 14.74
C LEU A 12 7.05 20.77 14.27
N PHE A 13 5.78 20.66 14.64
CA PHE A 13 4.90 19.57 14.21
C PHE A 13 4.65 19.62 12.69
N THR A 14 4.43 20.79 12.11
CA THR A 14 4.24 20.96 10.67
C THR A 14 5.51 20.66 9.88
N SER A 15 6.69 20.99 10.40
CA SER A 15 7.97 20.70 9.76
C SER A 15 8.27 19.21 9.68
N ILE A 16 7.95 18.44 10.72
CA ILE A 16 8.14 17.00 10.75
C ILE A 16 7.22 16.31 9.75
N GLN A 17 5.96 16.73 9.65
CA GLN A 17 5.02 16.15 8.67
C GLN A 17 5.43 16.46 7.24
N LEU A 18 5.92 17.67 6.96
CA LEU A 18 6.36 18.05 5.61
C LEU A 18 7.58 17.23 5.17
N SER A 19 8.57 17.02 6.05
CA SER A 19 9.76 16.23 5.72
C SER A 19 9.45 14.74 5.48
N ALA A 20 8.45 14.18 6.17
CA ALA A 20 7.99 12.80 5.95
C ALA A 20 7.27 12.66 4.60
N LEU A 21 6.55 13.69 4.17
CA LEU A 21 5.84 13.70 2.88
C LEU A 21 6.81 13.83 1.69
N GLU A 22 7.90 14.58 1.84
CA GLU A 22 8.96 14.72 0.82
C GLU A 22 9.72 13.40 0.56
N LYS A 23 9.67 12.47 1.49
CA LYS A 23 10.36 11.18 1.40
C LYS A 23 9.62 10.14 0.54
N ILE A 24 8.30 10.29 0.36
CA ILE A 24 7.50 9.36 -0.43
C ILE A 24 7.75 9.65 -1.92
N PRO A 25 8.15 8.63 -2.72
CA PRO A 25 8.36 8.80 -4.16
C PRO A 25 7.12 9.36 -4.85
N GLU A 26 7.32 10.19 -5.88
CA GLU A 26 6.24 10.91 -6.57
C GLU A 26 5.18 9.96 -7.14
N LEU A 27 5.60 8.88 -7.81
CA LEU A 27 4.66 7.89 -8.35
C LEU A 27 3.81 7.25 -7.24
N ASN A 28 4.44 6.90 -6.13
CA ASN A 28 3.77 6.34 -4.97
C ASN A 28 2.70 7.29 -4.43
N ARG A 29 3.02 8.59 -4.33
CA ARG A 29 2.08 9.62 -3.87
C ARG A 29 0.88 9.72 -4.80
N GLN A 30 1.09 9.76 -6.12
CA GLN A 30 0.02 9.81 -7.13
C GLN A 30 -0.87 8.56 -7.08
N ILE A 31 -0.28 7.38 -6.87
CA ILE A 31 -1.01 6.12 -6.69
C ILE A 31 -1.93 6.20 -5.47
N VAL A 32 -1.43 6.67 -4.32
CA VAL A 32 -2.24 6.82 -3.10
C VAL A 32 -3.36 7.83 -3.31
N GLU A 33 -3.10 8.97 -3.97
CA GLU A 33 -4.15 9.95 -4.29
C GLU A 33 -5.25 9.33 -5.16
N TYR A 34 -4.90 8.53 -6.17
CA TYR A 34 -5.90 7.78 -6.94
C TYR A 34 -6.70 6.83 -6.05
N VAL A 35 -6.04 6.03 -5.22
CA VAL A 35 -6.70 5.07 -4.32
C VAL A 35 -7.72 5.77 -3.43
N LYS A 36 -7.40 6.93 -2.85
CA LYS A 36 -8.34 7.74 -2.05
C LYS A 36 -9.64 8.04 -2.79
N THR A 37 -9.58 8.28 -4.09
CA THR A 37 -10.77 8.62 -4.89
C THR A 37 -11.70 7.44 -5.16
N VAL A 38 -11.21 6.21 -5.00
CA VAL A 38 -11.93 4.96 -5.34
C VAL A 38 -12.29 4.09 -4.14
N ILE A 39 -11.89 4.45 -2.92
CA ILE A 39 -12.33 3.75 -1.70
C ILE A 39 -13.87 3.68 -1.67
N GLY A 40 -14.41 2.50 -1.40
CA GLY A 40 -15.85 2.21 -1.40
C GLY A 40 -16.47 2.02 -2.78
N LYS A 41 -15.72 2.22 -3.87
CA LYS A 41 -16.17 2.03 -5.25
C LYS A 41 -15.60 0.74 -5.83
N LYS A 42 -16.28 0.21 -6.86
CA LYS A 42 -15.73 -0.88 -7.67
C LYS A 42 -14.85 -0.28 -8.77
N VAL A 43 -13.64 -0.76 -8.88
CA VAL A 43 -12.70 -0.42 -9.97
C VAL A 43 -12.75 -1.54 -11.00
N ASP A 44 -13.06 -1.19 -12.25
CA ASP A 44 -13.17 -2.08 -13.39
C ASP A 44 -14.06 -3.32 -13.09
N ARG A 45 -13.60 -4.54 -13.32
CA ARG A 45 -14.32 -5.78 -13.05
C ARG A 45 -14.50 -6.05 -11.55
N GLY A 46 -13.68 -5.42 -10.71
CA GLY A 46 -13.68 -5.60 -9.25
C GLY A 46 -12.75 -6.72 -8.79
N GLU A 47 -11.80 -7.14 -9.61
CA GLU A 47 -10.75 -8.08 -9.22
C GLU A 47 -9.61 -7.35 -8.49
N CYS A 48 -8.89 -8.04 -7.63
CA CYS A 48 -7.81 -7.42 -6.83
C CYS A 48 -6.73 -6.76 -7.72
N TRP A 49 -6.38 -7.40 -8.83
CA TRP A 49 -5.43 -6.91 -9.81
C TRP A 49 -5.87 -5.61 -10.51
N ASP A 50 -7.18 -5.43 -10.75
CA ASP A 50 -7.72 -4.27 -11.48
C ASP A 50 -7.39 -2.94 -10.79
N LEU A 51 -7.33 -2.91 -9.44
CA LEU A 51 -6.98 -1.72 -8.69
C LEU A 51 -5.52 -1.32 -8.96
N ALA A 52 -4.59 -2.27 -8.87
CA ALA A 52 -3.17 -2.03 -9.15
C ALA A 52 -2.96 -1.63 -10.62
N TYR A 53 -3.60 -2.33 -11.56
CA TYR A 53 -3.58 -1.99 -12.98
C TYR A 53 -3.96 -0.54 -13.24
N GLN A 54 -5.13 -0.13 -12.76
CA GLN A 54 -5.62 1.24 -12.99
C GLN A 54 -4.74 2.30 -12.31
N ALA A 55 -4.18 1.99 -11.14
CA ALA A 55 -3.29 2.90 -10.43
C ALA A 55 -1.98 3.11 -11.21
N LEU A 56 -1.34 2.03 -11.68
CA LEU A 56 -0.07 2.05 -12.39
C LEU A 56 -0.19 2.69 -13.78
N GLU A 57 -1.27 2.38 -14.52
CA GLU A 57 -1.50 3.00 -15.84
C GLU A 57 -1.69 4.52 -15.75
N ARG A 58 -2.35 5.01 -14.71
CA ARG A 58 -2.55 6.47 -14.50
C ARG A 58 -1.27 7.24 -14.31
N VAL A 59 -0.26 6.62 -13.73
CA VAL A 59 1.04 7.26 -13.48
C VAL A 59 2.09 6.88 -14.52
N ASN A 60 1.70 6.15 -15.57
CA ASN A 60 2.59 5.63 -16.60
C ASN A 60 3.81 4.89 -16.01
N ALA A 61 3.54 4.03 -15.00
CA ALA A 61 4.58 3.25 -14.36
C ALA A 61 5.16 2.19 -15.31
N ASP A 62 6.43 1.83 -15.06
CA ASP A 62 7.07 0.69 -15.72
C ASP A 62 6.77 -0.59 -14.94
N TRP A 63 6.12 -1.56 -15.60
CA TRP A 63 5.72 -2.83 -15.01
C TRP A 63 5.38 -3.85 -16.11
N ASP A 64 5.37 -5.15 -15.78
CA ASP A 64 5.26 -6.24 -16.75
C ASP A 64 3.84 -6.52 -17.27
N LYS A 65 2.83 -5.77 -16.78
CA LYS A 65 1.40 -5.97 -17.07
C LYS A 65 0.86 -7.31 -16.53
N ALA A 66 1.58 -7.95 -15.63
CA ALA A 66 1.21 -9.18 -14.97
C ALA A 66 1.32 -9.07 -13.44
N PHE A 67 2.41 -9.50 -12.83
CA PHE A 67 2.56 -9.55 -11.37
C PHE A 67 3.87 -8.94 -10.84
N VAL A 68 4.66 -8.28 -11.70
CA VAL A 68 5.83 -7.50 -11.33
C VAL A 68 5.52 -6.02 -11.53
N TYR A 69 5.36 -5.29 -10.44
CA TYR A 69 4.77 -3.94 -10.43
C TYR A 69 5.81 -2.81 -10.32
N GLY A 70 7.05 -3.09 -10.64
CA GLY A 70 8.20 -2.17 -10.55
C GLY A 70 9.39 -2.84 -9.88
N ASP A 71 10.22 -2.06 -9.19
CA ASP A 71 11.41 -2.59 -8.52
C ASP A 71 11.05 -3.40 -7.27
N PRO A 72 11.66 -4.58 -7.05
CA PRO A 72 11.42 -5.38 -5.86
C PRO A 72 11.96 -4.67 -4.60
N VAL A 73 11.17 -4.69 -3.53
CA VAL A 73 11.49 -4.08 -2.23
C VAL A 73 11.41 -5.14 -1.14
N ASN A 74 12.40 -5.17 -0.25
CA ASN A 74 12.42 -6.12 0.85
C ASN A 74 11.92 -5.45 2.15
N PRO A 75 10.71 -5.78 2.67
CA PRO A 75 10.13 -5.12 3.83
C PRO A 75 10.92 -5.33 5.14
N LYS A 76 11.88 -6.25 5.16
CA LYS A 76 12.76 -6.46 6.32
C LYS A 76 13.98 -5.54 6.31
N LYS A 77 14.42 -5.08 5.13
CA LYS A 77 15.64 -4.29 4.93
C LYS A 77 15.37 -2.87 4.48
N ASP A 78 14.38 -2.72 3.61
CA ASP A 78 14.06 -1.47 2.93
C ASP A 78 12.86 -0.78 3.59
N GLU A 79 12.77 0.52 3.41
CA GLU A 79 11.62 1.29 3.82
C GLU A 79 10.47 1.07 2.83
N ILE A 80 9.31 0.68 3.36
CA ILE A 80 8.07 0.56 2.58
C ILE A 80 7.34 1.89 2.61
N PHE A 81 6.88 2.33 1.45
CA PHE A 81 6.12 3.57 1.30
C PHE A 81 4.65 3.29 0.96
N PRO A 82 3.74 4.19 1.37
CA PRO A 82 2.43 4.23 0.75
C PRO A 82 2.57 4.28 -0.77
N GLY A 83 1.74 3.52 -1.50
CA GLY A 83 1.82 3.37 -2.96
C GLY A 83 2.69 2.20 -3.44
N ASP A 84 3.48 1.55 -2.58
CA ASP A 84 4.12 0.28 -2.92
C ASP A 84 3.04 -0.80 -3.16
N ILE A 85 3.30 -1.74 -4.08
CA ILE A 85 2.36 -2.79 -4.45
C ILE A 85 2.77 -4.10 -3.80
N ILE A 86 1.81 -4.89 -3.32
CA ILE A 86 2.04 -6.20 -2.71
C ILE A 86 1.36 -7.25 -3.56
N GLN A 87 2.14 -8.26 -4.00
CA GLN A 87 1.63 -9.50 -4.56
C GLN A 87 1.69 -10.60 -3.51
N PHE A 88 0.57 -11.26 -3.27
CA PHE A 88 0.43 -12.41 -2.37
C PHE A 88 0.33 -13.70 -3.17
N GLU A 89 1.05 -14.74 -2.75
CA GLU A 89 1.00 -16.08 -3.33
C GLU A 89 0.86 -17.13 -2.23
N ASN A 90 -0.30 -17.79 -2.16
CA ASN A 90 -0.63 -18.82 -1.18
C ASN A 90 -0.42 -18.38 0.27
N VAL A 91 -0.66 -17.09 0.56
CA VAL A 91 -0.40 -16.50 1.88
C VAL A 91 -1.47 -16.92 2.86
N VAL A 92 -1.03 -17.37 4.03
CA VAL A 92 -1.88 -17.68 5.19
C VAL A 92 -1.51 -16.75 6.33
N ILE A 93 -2.52 -16.02 6.82
CA ILE A 93 -2.39 -15.08 7.95
C ILE A 93 -3.16 -15.68 9.13
N LYS A 94 -2.54 -15.70 10.31
CA LYS A 94 -3.19 -16.10 11.55
C LYS A 94 -3.05 -15.00 12.60
N TYR A 95 -4.16 -14.53 13.13
CA TYR A 95 -4.17 -13.51 14.18
C TYR A 95 -5.26 -13.74 15.21
N LYS A 96 -5.09 -13.11 16.37
CA LYS A 96 -6.07 -13.12 17.46
C LYS A 96 -6.74 -11.75 17.55
N LYS A 97 -8.09 -11.77 17.65
CA LYS A 97 -8.87 -10.55 17.90
C LYS A 97 -9.85 -10.84 19.06
N GLY A 98 -9.62 -10.16 20.19
CA GLY A 98 -10.30 -10.49 21.44
C GLY A 98 -9.95 -11.94 21.87
N ASN A 99 -10.96 -12.79 22.07
CA ASN A 99 -10.80 -14.21 22.44
C ASN A 99 -10.87 -15.16 21.24
N ALA A 100 -11.06 -14.67 20.01
CA ALA A 100 -11.18 -15.47 18.81
C ALA A 100 -9.88 -15.50 18.00
N TYR A 101 -9.59 -16.65 17.37
CA TYR A 101 -8.51 -16.83 16.42
C TYR A 101 -9.08 -16.81 15.01
N TYR A 102 -8.39 -16.13 14.13
CA TYR A 102 -8.77 -15.98 12.73
C TYR A 102 -7.67 -16.52 11.84
N THR A 103 -8.09 -17.12 10.73
CA THR A 103 -7.20 -17.53 9.63
C THR A 103 -7.74 -16.93 8.34
N GLU A 104 -6.90 -16.23 7.61
CA GLU A 104 -7.20 -15.71 6.28
C GLU A 104 -6.24 -16.31 5.28
N THR A 105 -6.73 -16.66 4.09
CA THR A 105 -5.93 -17.23 3.00
C THR A 105 -6.07 -16.37 1.76
N MET A 106 -4.95 -16.05 1.13
CA MET A 106 -4.86 -15.32 -0.14
C MET A 106 -4.02 -16.14 -1.12
N GLU A 107 -4.67 -16.90 -2.01
CA GLU A 107 -3.99 -17.74 -3.00
C GLU A 107 -3.22 -16.91 -4.01
N GLN A 108 -3.95 -16.02 -4.71
CA GLN A 108 -3.42 -15.02 -5.61
C GLN A 108 -4.14 -13.71 -5.29
N HIS A 109 -3.42 -12.73 -4.77
CA HIS A 109 -4.03 -11.47 -4.40
C HIS A 109 -3.07 -10.31 -4.60
N THR A 110 -3.61 -9.13 -4.93
CA THR A 110 -2.84 -7.90 -5.11
C THR A 110 -3.43 -6.81 -4.22
N ALA A 111 -2.57 -6.05 -3.55
CA ALA A 111 -2.96 -4.89 -2.76
C ALA A 111 -1.98 -3.73 -2.94
N ILE A 112 -2.43 -2.52 -2.64
CA ILE A 112 -1.60 -1.32 -2.61
C ILE A 112 -1.40 -0.91 -1.15
N VAL A 113 -0.19 -0.64 -0.73
CA VAL A 113 0.09 -0.05 0.58
C VAL A 113 -0.55 1.34 0.61
N TYR A 114 -1.58 1.50 1.44
CA TYR A 114 -2.31 2.76 1.56
C TYR A 114 -1.67 3.67 2.62
N ASN A 115 -1.21 3.07 3.71
CA ASN A 115 -0.55 3.78 4.81
C ASN A 115 0.41 2.82 5.53
N VAL A 116 1.49 3.37 6.08
CA VAL A 116 2.44 2.64 6.94
C VAL A 116 2.17 3.05 8.38
N LYS A 117 1.70 2.11 9.21
CA LYS A 117 1.39 2.36 10.63
C LYS A 117 2.61 2.16 11.51
N ASP A 118 3.38 1.12 11.22
CA ASP A 118 4.62 0.75 11.90
C ASP A 118 5.44 -0.17 10.98
N LYS A 119 6.67 -0.47 11.36
CA LYS A 119 7.51 -1.42 10.63
C LYS A 119 6.84 -2.79 10.58
N GLY A 120 6.48 -3.20 9.37
CA GLY A 120 5.77 -4.47 9.14
C GLY A 120 4.26 -4.42 9.37
N VAL A 121 3.69 -3.25 9.70
CA VAL A 121 2.25 -3.07 9.88
C VAL A 121 1.74 -2.01 8.91
N TYR A 122 0.90 -2.41 7.99
CA TYR A 122 0.42 -1.59 6.88
C TYR A 122 -1.11 -1.53 6.87
N GLU A 123 -1.67 -0.40 6.42
CA GLU A 123 -3.01 -0.37 5.87
C GLU A 123 -2.88 -0.62 4.37
N ILE A 124 -3.60 -1.61 3.86
CA ILE A 124 -3.58 -2.00 2.45
C ILE A 124 -4.94 -1.74 1.81
N ALA A 125 -4.93 -1.13 0.63
CA ALA A 125 -6.12 -0.96 -0.19
C ALA A 125 -6.22 -2.10 -1.20
N HIS A 126 -7.35 -2.76 -1.25
CA HIS A 126 -7.60 -3.89 -2.14
C HIS A 126 -9.10 -4.09 -2.39
N GLN A 127 -9.44 -4.87 -3.38
CA GLN A 127 -10.82 -5.27 -3.68
C GLN A 127 -10.87 -6.78 -3.96
N ASN A 128 -12.07 -7.32 -4.15
CA ASN A 128 -12.34 -8.75 -4.21
C ASN A 128 -11.97 -9.48 -2.91
N THR A 129 -12.47 -8.95 -1.80
CA THR A 129 -12.23 -9.49 -0.46
C THR A 129 -13.55 -9.90 0.20
N GLN A 130 -13.47 -10.74 1.24
CA GLN A 130 -14.67 -11.13 2.01
C GLN A 130 -15.33 -9.93 2.71
N PHE A 131 -14.54 -8.94 3.18
CA PHE A 131 -15.09 -7.81 3.94
C PHE A 131 -15.64 -6.67 3.08
N SER A 132 -15.11 -6.44 1.87
CA SER A 132 -15.53 -5.33 1.00
C SER A 132 -16.17 -5.78 -0.31
N GLY A 133 -16.18 -7.10 -0.58
CA GLY A 133 -16.62 -7.65 -1.85
C GLY A 133 -15.77 -7.10 -3.00
N ARG A 134 -16.44 -6.71 -4.10
CA ARG A 134 -15.76 -6.16 -5.28
C ARG A 134 -15.49 -4.65 -5.21
N LYS A 135 -15.63 -4.03 -4.04
CA LYS A 135 -15.33 -2.62 -3.82
C LYS A 135 -13.95 -2.48 -3.18
N VAL A 136 -13.28 -1.38 -3.45
CA VAL A 136 -12.02 -1.04 -2.78
C VAL A 136 -12.29 -0.82 -1.30
N GLY A 137 -11.69 -1.65 -0.47
CA GLY A 137 -11.68 -1.51 0.99
C GLY A 137 -10.25 -1.33 1.50
N VAL A 138 -10.13 -0.90 2.74
CA VAL A 138 -8.83 -0.77 3.43
C VAL A 138 -8.84 -1.69 4.64
N SER A 139 -7.83 -2.56 4.76
CA SER A 139 -7.63 -3.44 5.90
C SER A 139 -6.21 -3.35 6.45
N THR A 140 -5.99 -3.83 7.67
CA THR A 140 -4.66 -3.88 8.26
C THR A 140 -3.97 -5.20 7.89
N LEU A 141 -2.72 -5.11 7.43
CA LEU A 141 -1.81 -6.22 7.24
C LEU A 141 -0.66 -6.09 8.24
N ASP A 142 -0.50 -7.07 9.11
CA ASP A 142 0.71 -7.25 9.93
C ASP A 142 1.50 -8.44 9.36
N ILE A 143 2.66 -8.18 8.76
CA ILE A 143 3.47 -9.24 8.13
C ILE A 143 4.01 -10.26 9.13
N ASN A 144 4.04 -9.94 10.42
CA ASN A 144 4.45 -10.86 11.47
C ASN A 144 3.40 -11.94 11.76
N THR A 145 2.17 -11.76 11.29
CA THR A 145 1.06 -12.72 11.43
C THR A 145 0.98 -13.71 10.26
N VAL A 146 1.84 -13.54 9.25
CA VAL A 146 1.95 -14.46 8.12
C VAL A 146 2.68 -15.73 8.55
N VAL A 147 2.02 -16.86 8.39
CA VAL A 147 2.53 -18.18 8.81
C VAL A 147 2.94 -19.06 7.64
N ASP A 148 2.47 -18.76 6.42
CA ASP A 148 2.79 -19.51 5.20
C ASP A 148 2.61 -18.63 3.95
N GLY A 149 3.18 -19.07 2.80
CA GLY A 149 3.10 -18.40 1.52
C GLY A 149 4.20 -17.36 1.31
N LYS A 150 4.03 -16.57 0.25
CA LYS A 150 5.00 -15.55 -0.16
C LYS A 150 4.33 -14.22 -0.40
N MET A 151 4.99 -13.14 0.01
CA MET A 151 4.63 -11.76 -0.33
C MET A 151 5.79 -11.09 -1.03
N TYR A 152 5.50 -10.49 -2.18
CA TYR A 152 6.45 -9.70 -2.94
C TYR A 152 6.02 -8.24 -2.88
N PHE A 153 6.92 -7.38 -2.48
CA PHE A 153 6.69 -5.93 -2.46
C PHE A 153 7.41 -5.30 -3.64
N TYR A 154 6.75 -4.37 -4.29
CA TYR A 154 7.27 -3.65 -5.45
C TYR A 154 7.10 -2.16 -5.28
N ARG A 155 8.12 -1.41 -5.67
CA ARG A 155 8.05 0.05 -5.79
C ARG A 155 7.83 0.42 -7.23
N PRO A 156 6.73 1.13 -7.54
CA PRO A 156 6.49 1.62 -8.89
C PRO A 156 7.64 2.53 -9.38
N THR A 157 8.08 2.32 -10.59
CA THR A 157 9.11 3.09 -11.26
C THR A 157 8.57 3.76 -12.51
N GLN A 158 9.18 4.86 -12.93
CA GLN A 158 8.80 5.56 -14.15
C GLN A 158 9.30 4.80 -15.38
N LYS A 159 8.49 4.70 -16.42
CA LYS A 159 9.02 4.28 -17.74
C LYS A 159 10.09 5.26 -18.19
N LEU A 160 11.26 4.73 -18.50
CA LEU A 160 12.29 5.51 -19.16
C LEU A 160 11.76 5.88 -20.56
N ASN A 161 11.62 7.17 -20.83
CA ASN A 161 11.33 7.62 -22.18
C ASN A 161 12.52 7.24 -23.06
N SER A 162 12.35 6.27 -23.95
CA SER A 162 13.34 5.87 -24.96
C SER A 162 13.43 6.94 -26.07
N ASN A 163 13.66 8.19 -25.67
CA ASN A 163 13.95 9.29 -26.58
C ASN A 163 15.33 9.86 -26.20
N GLU A 164 16.37 9.13 -26.58
CA GLU A 164 17.69 9.66 -26.93
C GLU A 164 18.35 8.74 -27.97
#